data_291d8242c4677d763a3b5c456216dac2
#
_entry.id   291d8242c4677d763a3b5c456216dac2
#
_cell.length_a   1.000
_cell.length_b   1.000
_cell.length_c   1.000
_cell.angle_alpha   90.00
_cell.angle_beta   90.00
_cell.angle_gamma   90.00
#
_symmetry.space_group_name_H-M   'P 1'
#
loop_
_entity.id
_entity.type
_entity.pdbx_description
1 polymer ?
#
loop_
_entity_poly.entity_id
_entity_poly.type
_entity_poly.pdbx_seq_one_letter_code
_entity_poly.pdbx_strand_id
1 'polypeptide(L)'
;VSLREQIDRVDAQILTLLNRRARLAARIGRSKRQDGARVYVPERERQIFARLAHLNRGPLPDGAVRAIYREIISASRALEEPVRVAYLGPEATFTHLAAHEQFGSQAVFVPAATIPQVFAEVERGQVDYGVVPVENSSEGGVAITLDMFVESTARIIAEVSLEVRHCLLSRAPRLAQVRRVLAHPQALAQCRRWLTAHLPGATTEEVASNSHAAAVAARDQRAAAIASRLAAEQYGLNVLAANIQDQAANFTRFLVLGREPAPGRPTGRDKTSLLLSVRDEVGVLYRTLKPFADHAINLLRIESRPLKGRPWEYLFFIDVEGHVSEEPLARALREIQPHCVSVKVLGSYGRWDGPSAP
;
A
#
# COMPACT_ATOMS: atom_id res chain seq x y z
N VAL A 1 38.14 -12.00 25.01
CA VAL A 1 37.24 -11.04 24.32
C VAL A 1 35.85 -11.32 24.80
N SER A 2 35.21 -10.34 25.44
CA SER A 2 33.83 -10.48 25.92
C SER A 2 32.84 -10.62 24.75
N LEU A 3 31.65 -11.17 25.01
CA LEU A 3 30.59 -11.24 23.96
C LEU A 3 30.19 -9.84 23.48
N ARG A 4 30.23 -8.84 24.35
CA ARG A 4 29.98 -7.43 23.98
C ARG A 4 31.00 -6.91 22.99
N GLU A 5 32.32 -7.11 23.27
CA GLU A 5 33.37 -6.72 22.34
C GLU A 5 33.32 -7.45 20.99
N GLN A 6 32.79 -8.68 20.97
CA GLN A 6 32.53 -9.39 19.71
C GLN A 6 31.37 -8.72 18.92
N ILE A 7 30.28 -8.31 19.60
CA ILE A 7 29.17 -7.56 18.98
C ILE A 7 29.68 -6.23 18.43
N ASP A 8 30.46 -5.45 19.21
CA ASP A 8 31.01 -4.16 18.78
C ASP A 8 31.87 -4.29 17.50
N ARG A 9 32.61 -5.37 17.35
CA ARG A 9 33.37 -5.66 16.12
C ARG A 9 32.45 -5.96 14.93
N VAL A 10 31.41 -6.74 15.16
CA VAL A 10 30.39 -7.04 14.12
C VAL A 10 29.68 -5.76 13.69
N ASP A 11 29.30 -4.90 14.63
CA ASP A 11 28.64 -3.61 14.33
C ASP A 11 29.53 -2.71 13.48
N ALA A 12 30.85 -2.64 13.78
CA ALA A 12 31.82 -1.89 12.95
C ALA A 12 31.92 -2.46 11.52
N GLN A 13 31.85 -3.78 11.36
CA GLN A 13 31.83 -4.42 10.04
C GLN A 13 30.54 -4.14 9.28
N ILE A 14 29.38 -4.22 9.95
CA ILE A 14 28.07 -3.89 9.39
C ILE A 14 28.09 -2.44 8.89
N LEU A 15 28.52 -1.47 9.71
CA LEU A 15 28.63 -0.07 9.32
C LEU A 15 29.50 0.13 8.09
N THR A 16 30.64 -0.54 8.04
CA THR A 16 31.58 -0.48 6.90
C THR A 16 30.91 -1.00 5.61
N LEU A 17 30.18 -2.12 5.70
CA LEU A 17 29.48 -2.73 4.58
C LEU A 17 28.28 -1.88 4.12
N LEU A 18 27.52 -1.29 5.05
CA LEU A 18 26.44 -0.36 4.74
C LEU A 18 26.95 0.87 3.98
N ASN A 19 28.03 1.49 4.44
CA ASN A 19 28.64 2.63 3.76
C ASN A 19 29.19 2.26 2.37
N ARG A 20 29.77 1.05 2.21
CA ARG A 20 30.20 0.54 0.91
C ARG A 20 29.01 0.36 -0.03
N ARG A 21 27.91 -0.23 0.45
CA ARG A 21 26.68 -0.42 -0.31
C ARG A 21 26.08 0.92 -0.74
N ALA A 22 26.01 1.89 0.18
CA ALA A 22 25.48 3.23 -0.09
C ALA A 22 26.29 3.96 -1.19
N ARG A 23 27.63 3.89 -1.15
CA ARG A 23 28.49 4.44 -2.21
C ARG A 23 28.24 3.79 -3.57
N LEU A 24 28.03 2.47 -3.62
CA LEU A 24 27.70 1.77 -4.87
C LEU A 24 26.33 2.16 -5.39
N ALA A 25 25.32 2.29 -4.52
CA ALA A 25 24.00 2.75 -4.89
C ALA A 25 24.03 4.17 -5.48
N ALA A 26 24.71 5.11 -4.83
CA ALA A 26 24.87 6.48 -5.33
C ALA A 26 25.60 6.55 -6.70
N ARG A 27 26.53 5.63 -6.99
CA ARG A 27 27.15 5.52 -8.32
C ARG A 27 26.15 5.06 -9.38
N ILE A 28 25.34 4.05 -9.06
CA ILE A 28 24.28 3.54 -9.96
C ILE A 28 23.24 4.64 -10.22
N GLY A 29 22.84 5.39 -9.19
CA GLY A 29 21.89 6.48 -9.33
C GLY A 29 22.37 7.59 -10.26
N ARG A 30 23.66 7.97 -10.16
CA ARG A 30 24.25 8.94 -11.09
C ARG A 30 24.22 8.46 -12.55
N SER A 31 24.55 7.19 -12.80
CA SER A 31 24.48 6.61 -14.16
C SER A 31 23.04 6.62 -14.67
N LYS A 32 22.08 6.17 -13.85
CA LYS A 32 20.64 6.15 -14.22
C LYS A 32 20.10 7.53 -14.58
N ARG A 33 20.50 8.58 -13.87
CA ARG A 33 20.08 9.96 -14.19
C ARG A 33 20.60 10.43 -15.55
N GLN A 34 21.83 10.08 -15.91
CA GLN A 34 22.37 10.38 -17.24
C GLN A 34 21.56 9.69 -18.36
N ASP A 35 21.03 8.50 -18.06
CA ASP A 35 20.22 7.71 -19.00
C ASP A 35 18.70 8.02 -18.90
N GLY A 36 18.27 9.00 -18.07
CA GLY A 36 16.85 9.32 -17.83
C GLY A 36 16.06 8.21 -17.11
N ALA A 37 16.74 7.23 -16.51
CA ALA A 37 16.11 6.10 -15.84
C ALA A 37 15.70 6.46 -14.41
N ARG A 38 14.60 5.82 -13.95
CA ARG A 38 14.02 6.07 -12.64
C ARG A 38 14.88 5.57 -11.48
N VAL A 39 14.87 6.32 -10.39
CA VAL A 39 15.53 5.94 -9.14
C VAL A 39 14.81 4.76 -8.48
N TYR A 40 13.48 4.76 -8.44
CA TYR A 40 12.68 3.71 -7.83
C TYR A 40 12.19 2.68 -8.86
N VAL A 41 12.52 1.42 -8.62
CA VAL A 41 12.12 0.26 -9.44
C VAL A 41 11.60 -0.82 -8.48
N PRO A 42 10.26 -0.93 -8.29
CA PRO A 42 9.63 -1.85 -7.33
C PRO A 42 10.08 -3.30 -7.51
N GLU A 43 10.21 -3.73 -8.76
CA GLU A 43 10.64 -5.07 -9.11
C GLU A 43 12.06 -5.39 -8.62
N ARG A 44 12.99 -4.44 -8.76
CA ARG A 44 14.37 -4.62 -8.28
C ARG A 44 14.41 -4.83 -6.77
N GLU A 45 13.58 -4.12 -6.03
CA GLU A 45 13.47 -4.29 -4.58
C GLU A 45 12.93 -5.68 -4.22
N ARG A 46 11.91 -6.15 -4.93
CA ARG A 46 11.38 -7.51 -4.75
C ARG A 46 12.44 -8.58 -5.02
N GLN A 47 13.21 -8.45 -6.09
CA GLN A 47 14.33 -9.36 -6.38
C GLN A 47 15.37 -9.36 -5.26
N ILE A 48 15.66 -8.19 -4.67
CA ILE A 48 16.56 -8.10 -3.52
C ILE A 48 15.98 -8.86 -2.33
N PHE A 49 14.71 -8.63 -1.98
CA PHE A 49 14.06 -9.29 -0.85
C PHE A 49 13.96 -10.81 -1.06
N ALA A 50 13.58 -11.28 -2.24
CA ALA A 50 13.53 -12.71 -2.57
C ALA A 50 14.92 -13.37 -2.43
N ARG A 51 15.96 -12.70 -2.94
CA ARG A 51 17.35 -13.19 -2.78
C ARG A 51 17.77 -13.24 -1.32
N LEU A 52 17.43 -12.23 -0.52
CA LEU A 52 17.78 -12.17 0.89
C LEU A 52 17.08 -13.28 1.68
N ALA A 53 15.79 -13.52 1.44
CA ALA A 53 15.07 -14.63 2.06
C ALA A 53 15.69 -15.98 1.70
N HIS A 54 16.10 -16.18 0.43
CA HIS A 54 16.80 -17.41 0.02
C HIS A 54 18.19 -17.58 0.69
N LEU A 55 18.90 -16.49 0.95
CA LEU A 55 20.21 -16.50 1.59
C LEU A 55 20.15 -16.58 3.12
N ASN A 56 19.01 -16.22 3.71
CA ASN A 56 18.85 -16.22 5.15
C ASN A 56 18.90 -17.63 5.72
N ARG A 57 19.90 -17.91 6.57
CA ARG A 57 20.10 -19.17 7.30
C ARG A 57 20.19 -18.95 8.81
N GLY A 58 20.01 -17.70 9.23
CA GLY A 58 20.27 -17.29 10.60
C GLY A 58 19.04 -17.33 11.50
N PRO A 59 19.21 -16.89 12.75
CA PRO A 59 18.12 -16.84 13.72
C PRO A 59 17.14 -15.70 13.46
N LEU A 60 17.47 -14.70 12.61
CA LEU A 60 16.54 -13.63 12.27
C LEU A 60 15.46 -14.14 11.33
N PRO A 61 14.17 -13.93 11.65
CA PRO A 61 13.09 -14.28 10.74
C PRO A 61 13.12 -13.39 9.48
N ASP A 62 12.66 -13.90 8.35
CA ASP A 62 12.69 -13.20 7.06
C ASP A 62 11.98 -11.84 7.10
N GLY A 63 10.91 -11.71 7.89
CA GLY A 63 10.22 -10.45 8.11
C GLY A 63 11.11 -9.37 8.74
N ALA A 64 11.96 -9.75 9.71
CA ALA A 64 12.92 -8.83 10.33
C ALA A 64 14.03 -8.44 9.34
N VAL A 65 14.55 -9.39 8.56
CA VAL A 65 15.52 -9.12 7.50
C VAL A 65 14.94 -8.16 6.46
N ARG A 66 13.68 -8.37 6.04
CA ARG A 66 12.98 -7.49 5.10
C ARG A 66 12.83 -6.06 5.64
N ALA A 67 12.44 -5.91 6.90
CA ALA A 67 12.28 -4.60 7.54
C ALA A 67 13.62 -3.83 7.58
N ILE A 68 14.70 -4.48 8.01
CA ILE A 68 16.05 -3.89 8.05
C ILE A 68 16.49 -3.46 6.64
N TYR A 69 16.36 -4.34 5.65
CA TYR A 69 16.80 -4.03 4.29
C TYR A 69 15.95 -2.98 3.59
N ARG A 70 14.66 -2.85 3.94
CA ARG A 70 13.81 -1.74 3.50
C ARG A 70 14.42 -0.40 3.89
N GLU A 71 14.81 -0.24 5.16
CA GLU A 71 15.43 0.99 5.64
C GLU A 71 16.81 1.24 5.02
N ILE A 72 17.62 0.20 4.83
CA ILE A 72 18.91 0.30 4.13
C ILE A 72 18.71 0.77 2.68
N ILE A 73 17.68 0.27 1.98
CA ILE A 73 17.37 0.66 0.60
C ILE A 73 16.85 2.09 0.58
N SER A 74 15.92 2.43 1.48
CA SER A 74 15.36 3.76 1.62
C SER A 74 16.43 4.81 1.87
N ALA A 75 17.31 4.58 2.85
CA ALA A 75 18.45 5.46 3.15
C ALA A 75 19.41 5.60 1.96
N SER A 76 19.67 4.51 1.24
CA SER A 76 20.54 4.57 0.05
C SER A 76 19.94 5.40 -1.08
N ARG A 77 18.62 5.35 -1.28
CA ARG A 77 17.90 6.18 -2.26
C ARG A 77 17.92 7.66 -1.87
N ALA A 78 17.70 7.96 -0.60
CA ALA A 78 17.69 9.32 -0.10
C ALA A 78 19.01 10.07 -0.30
N LEU A 79 20.13 9.34 -0.41
CA LEU A 79 21.43 9.91 -0.77
C LEU A 79 21.52 10.38 -2.23
N GLU A 80 20.62 9.88 -3.09
CA GLU A 80 20.55 10.26 -4.50
C GLU A 80 19.59 11.43 -4.69
N GLU A 81 18.32 11.18 -4.39
CA GLU A 81 17.23 12.14 -4.38
C GLU A 81 16.09 11.53 -3.54
N PRO A 82 15.60 12.23 -2.50
CA PRO A 82 14.47 11.74 -1.73
C PRO A 82 13.23 11.60 -2.60
N VAL A 83 12.68 10.40 -2.66
CA VAL A 83 11.43 10.13 -3.38
C VAL A 83 10.28 10.85 -2.68
N ARG A 84 9.50 11.61 -3.43
CA ARG A 84 8.31 12.32 -2.94
C ARG A 84 7.06 11.47 -3.19
N VAL A 85 6.29 11.22 -2.15
CA VAL A 85 5.13 10.33 -2.19
C VAL A 85 3.89 11.04 -1.62
N ALA A 86 2.89 11.31 -2.48
CA ALA A 86 1.58 11.75 -2.02
C ALA A 86 0.78 10.57 -1.48
N TYR A 87 0.00 10.80 -0.43
CA TYR A 87 -0.88 9.77 0.13
C TYR A 87 -2.16 10.40 0.67
N LEU A 88 -3.24 9.62 0.79
CA LEU A 88 -4.47 10.09 1.43
C LEU A 88 -4.20 10.34 2.92
N GLY A 89 -4.14 11.64 3.28
CA GLY A 89 -3.92 12.12 4.64
C GLY A 89 -5.11 11.93 5.57
N PRO A 90 -4.99 12.43 6.78
CA PRO A 90 -3.81 13.10 7.35
C PRO A 90 -2.66 12.15 7.67
N GLU A 91 -1.61 12.65 8.33
CA GLU A 91 -0.51 11.82 8.83
C GLU A 91 -1.01 10.71 9.77
N ALA A 92 -0.23 9.62 9.88
CA ALA A 92 -0.54 8.44 10.71
C ALA A 92 -1.82 7.65 10.35
N THR A 93 -2.38 7.89 9.16
CA THR A 93 -3.44 7.03 8.58
C THR A 93 -2.85 5.68 8.11
N PHE A 94 -3.72 4.70 7.81
CA PHE A 94 -3.29 3.44 7.21
C PHE A 94 -2.70 3.64 5.81
N THR A 95 -3.13 4.68 5.08
CA THR A 95 -2.51 5.04 3.79
C THR A 95 -1.09 5.56 3.98
N HIS A 96 -0.84 6.36 5.03
CA HIS A 96 0.52 6.78 5.40
C HIS A 96 1.38 5.58 5.78
N LEU A 97 0.84 4.64 6.57
CA LEU A 97 1.54 3.41 6.91
C LEU A 97 1.87 2.57 5.67
N ALA A 98 0.94 2.47 4.69
CA ALA A 98 1.19 1.79 3.42
C ALA A 98 2.31 2.46 2.61
N ALA A 99 2.36 3.79 2.61
CA ALA A 99 3.44 4.53 1.96
C ALA A 99 4.79 4.28 2.63
N HIS A 100 4.85 4.24 3.97
CA HIS A 100 6.06 3.86 4.71
C HIS A 100 6.49 2.41 4.44
N GLU A 101 5.54 1.47 4.41
CA GLU A 101 5.81 0.07 4.12
C GLU A 101 6.43 -0.12 2.72
N GLN A 102 6.01 0.69 1.76
CA GLN A 102 6.48 0.59 0.38
C GLN A 102 7.80 1.34 0.14
N PHE A 103 7.97 2.52 0.73
CA PHE A 103 9.08 3.42 0.39
C PHE A 103 10.15 3.53 1.48
N GLY A 104 9.88 3.01 2.71
CA GLY A 104 10.73 3.19 3.89
C GLY A 104 10.66 4.61 4.45
N SER A 105 11.38 4.84 5.55
CA SER A 105 11.26 6.07 6.35
C SER A 105 11.90 7.32 5.73
N GLN A 106 12.80 7.15 4.76
CA GLN A 106 13.58 8.28 4.19
C GLN A 106 12.93 8.91 2.95
N ALA A 107 11.71 8.50 2.58
CA ALA A 107 10.92 9.20 1.55
C ALA A 107 10.31 10.47 2.13
N VAL A 108 10.02 11.45 1.27
CA VAL A 108 9.27 12.67 1.62
C VAL A 108 7.79 12.40 1.41
N PHE A 109 7.04 12.28 2.51
CA PHE A 109 5.61 12.00 2.48
C PHE A 109 4.79 13.28 2.45
N VAL A 110 3.89 13.42 1.47
CA VAL A 110 3.05 14.60 1.25
C VAL A 110 1.57 14.21 1.47
N PRO A 111 0.94 14.65 2.57
CA PRO A 111 -0.46 14.34 2.82
C PRO A 111 -1.37 15.12 1.87
N ALA A 112 -2.27 14.43 1.17
CA ALA A 112 -3.31 15.01 0.35
C ALA A 112 -4.67 14.90 1.06
N ALA A 113 -5.53 15.91 0.94
CA ALA A 113 -6.83 15.92 1.60
C ALA A 113 -7.81 14.90 0.99
N THR A 114 -7.65 14.56 -0.29
CA THR A 114 -8.57 13.68 -1.03
C THR A 114 -7.81 12.76 -1.98
N ILE A 115 -8.44 11.62 -2.34
CA ILE A 115 -7.91 10.71 -3.36
C ILE A 115 -7.70 11.41 -4.71
N PRO A 116 -8.65 12.21 -5.25
CA PRO A 116 -8.43 12.97 -6.48
C PRO A 116 -7.18 13.87 -6.42
N GLN A 117 -6.89 14.48 -5.27
CA GLN A 117 -5.68 15.29 -5.12
C GLN A 117 -4.41 14.44 -5.25
N VAL A 118 -4.36 13.22 -4.69
CA VAL A 118 -3.20 12.33 -4.87
C VAL A 118 -2.94 12.05 -6.35
N PHE A 119 -3.99 11.73 -7.12
CA PHE A 119 -3.87 11.53 -8.56
C PHE A 119 -3.35 12.78 -9.28
N ALA A 120 -3.91 13.94 -8.97
CA ALA A 120 -3.52 15.21 -9.60
C ALA A 120 -2.05 15.59 -9.31
N GLU A 121 -1.57 15.36 -8.09
CA GLU A 121 -0.16 15.63 -7.74
C GLU A 121 0.81 14.73 -8.48
N VAL A 122 0.45 13.44 -8.66
CA VAL A 122 1.24 12.50 -9.47
C VAL A 122 1.26 12.94 -10.94
N GLU A 123 0.11 13.24 -11.53
CA GLU A 123 0.00 13.64 -12.93
C GLU A 123 0.75 14.91 -13.26
N ARG A 124 0.68 15.90 -12.38
CA ARG A 124 1.42 17.18 -12.51
C ARG A 124 2.92 17.04 -12.23
N GLY A 125 3.38 15.90 -11.73
CA GLY A 125 4.77 15.69 -11.36
C GLY A 125 5.21 16.47 -10.13
N GLN A 126 4.29 16.88 -9.28
CA GLN A 126 4.58 17.53 -8.00
C GLN A 126 5.15 16.53 -6.98
N VAL A 127 4.82 15.25 -7.18
CA VAL A 127 5.38 14.11 -6.47
C VAL A 127 5.77 13.03 -7.48
N ASP A 128 6.63 12.11 -7.07
CA ASP A 128 7.05 10.99 -7.93
C ASP A 128 6.01 9.89 -7.97
N TYR A 129 5.37 9.63 -6.82
CA TYR A 129 4.41 8.53 -6.63
C TYR A 129 3.23 8.96 -5.76
N GLY A 130 2.14 8.21 -5.88
CA GLY A 130 0.96 8.35 -5.03
C GLY A 130 0.56 7.03 -4.39
N VAL A 131 0.00 7.06 -3.18
CA VAL A 131 -0.55 5.87 -2.52
C VAL A 131 -2.00 6.13 -2.18
N VAL A 132 -2.89 5.24 -2.66
CA VAL A 132 -4.34 5.34 -2.46
C VAL A 132 -4.94 3.99 -2.08
N PRO A 133 -5.96 3.94 -1.20
CA PRO A 133 -6.69 2.71 -0.91
C PRO A 133 -7.55 2.32 -2.12
N VAL A 134 -7.64 1.02 -2.43
CA VAL A 134 -8.48 0.51 -3.53
C VAL A 134 -9.52 -0.48 -3.06
N GLU A 135 -9.26 -1.19 -1.97
CA GLU A 135 -10.14 -2.23 -1.46
C GLU A 135 -9.89 -2.51 0.02
N ASN A 136 -10.94 -2.73 0.77
CA ASN A 136 -10.88 -3.26 2.12
C ASN A 136 -11.63 -4.59 2.18
N SER A 137 -11.07 -5.60 2.87
CA SER A 137 -11.65 -6.96 2.93
C SER A 137 -13.02 -7.02 3.59
N SER A 138 -13.38 -6.02 4.41
CA SER A 138 -14.65 -5.94 5.13
C SER A 138 -15.69 -5.07 4.41
N GLU A 139 -15.27 -4.08 3.62
CA GLU A 139 -16.13 -3.06 3.02
C GLU A 139 -16.15 -3.07 1.49
N GLY A 140 -15.25 -3.84 0.88
CA GLY A 140 -15.15 -3.91 -0.57
C GLY A 140 -14.32 -2.78 -1.21
N GLY A 141 -14.65 -2.47 -2.46
CA GLY A 141 -13.87 -1.54 -3.27
C GLY A 141 -14.06 -0.07 -2.90
N VAL A 142 -12.97 0.71 -2.99
CA VAL A 142 -12.99 2.16 -2.79
C VAL A 142 -13.42 2.84 -4.09
N ALA A 143 -14.71 3.15 -4.18
CA ALA A 143 -15.37 3.68 -5.37
C ALA A 143 -14.66 4.88 -6.00
N ILE A 144 -14.22 5.84 -5.17
CA ILE A 144 -13.55 7.08 -5.64
C ILE A 144 -12.23 6.74 -6.34
N THR A 145 -11.46 5.80 -5.82
CA THR A 145 -10.18 5.38 -6.45
C THR A 145 -10.41 4.77 -7.83
N LEU A 146 -11.44 3.95 -7.96
CA LEU A 146 -11.78 3.34 -9.24
C LEU A 146 -12.28 4.39 -10.25
N ASP A 147 -13.16 5.30 -9.80
CA ASP A 147 -13.67 6.38 -10.64
C ASP A 147 -12.54 7.27 -11.20
N MET A 148 -11.48 7.52 -10.42
CA MET A 148 -10.34 8.32 -10.89
C MET A 148 -9.60 7.69 -12.08
N PHE A 149 -9.54 6.36 -12.17
CA PHE A 149 -8.86 5.69 -13.28
C PHE A 149 -9.56 5.86 -14.63
N VAL A 150 -10.80 6.30 -14.66
CA VAL A 150 -11.54 6.54 -15.91
C VAL A 150 -10.84 7.60 -16.75
N GLU A 151 -10.51 8.73 -16.15
CA GLU A 151 -9.91 9.89 -16.82
C GLU A 151 -8.41 10.01 -16.60
N SER A 152 -7.91 9.56 -15.46
CA SER A 152 -6.51 9.71 -15.05
C SER A 152 -5.53 9.01 -16.00
N THR A 153 -4.40 9.67 -16.26
CA THR A 153 -3.25 9.10 -16.99
C THR A 153 -2.30 8.33 -16.07
N ALA A 154 -2.45 8.45 -14.75
CA ALA A 154 -1.63 7.74 -13.78
C ALA A 154 -1.71 6.22 -13.98
N ARG A 155 -0.59 5.54 -13.74
CA ARG A 155 -0.43 4.09 -13.87
C ARG A 155 -0.22 3.45 -12.51
N ILE A 156 -0.75 2.24 -12.36
CA ILE A 156 -0.45 1.41 -11.18
C ILE A 156 0.92 0.78 -11.41
N ILE A 157 1.85 1.02 -10.48
CA ILE A 157 3.22 0.50 -10.57
C ILE A 157 3.52 -0.56 -9.51
N ALA A 158 2.74 -0.60 -8.45
CA ALA A 158 2.82 -1.60 -7.39
C ALA A 158 1.53 -1.65 -6.58
N GLU A 159 1.39 -2.66 -5.75
CA GLU A 159 0.36 -2.74 -4.72
C GLU A 159 0.96 -3.06 -3.35
N VAL A 160 0.30 -2.62 -2.30
CA VAL A 160 0.62 -2.92 -0.91
C VAL A 160 -0.66 -3.39 -0.22
N SER A 161 -0.59 -4.49 0.52
CA SER A 161 -1.69 -4.92 1.38
C SER A 161 -1.26 -4.84 2.83
N LEU A 162 -2.04 -4.15 3.66
CA LEU A 162 -1.80 -4.04 5.08
C LEU A 162 -2.92 -4.71 5.87
N GLU A 163 -2.53 -5.44 6.88
CA GLU A 163 -3.46 -5.85 7.93
C GLU A 163 -3.82 -4.63 8.78
N VAL A 164 -5.11 -4.33 8.87
CA VAL A 164 -5.62 -3.23 9.69
C VAL A 164 -5.68 -3.69 11.14
N ARG A 165 -4.70 -3.30 11.92
CA ARG A 165 -4.62 -3.58 13.35
C ARG A 165 -4.92 -2.31 14.13
N HIS A 166 -5.98 -2.35 14.93
CA HIS A 166 -6.38 -1.23 15.77
C HIS A 166 -5.76 -1.33 17.16
N CYS A 167 -5.24 -0.19 17.64
CA CYS A 167 -4.76 -0.02 19.00
C CYS A 167 -5.64 1.00 19.71
N LEU A 168 -5.81 0.81 21.02
CA LEU A 168 -6.35 1.85 21.90
C LEU A 168 -5.21 2.71 22.42
N LEU A 169 -5.20 3.96 22.05
CA LEU A 169 -4.13 4.92 22.31
C LEU A 169 -4.60 6.01 23.26
N SER A 170 -3.80 6.40 24.26
CA SER A 170 -4.15 7.48 25.19
C SER A 170 -2.90 8.08 25.83
N ARG A 171 -3.03 9.31 26.34
CA ARG A 171 -2.03 9.85 27.29
C ARG A 171 -2.16 9.24 28.69
N ALA A 172 -3.30 8.67 29.03
CA ALA A 172 -3.47 7.96 30.29
C ALA A 172 -2.51 6.78 30.39
N PRO A 173 -1.91 6.50 31.56
CA PRO A 173 -1.06 5.33 31.77
C PRO A 173 -1.86 4.03 31.96
N ARG A 174 -3.17 4.09 32.20
CA ARG A 174 -4.02 2.93 32.52
C ARG A 174 -5.39 3.03 31.88
N LEU A 175 -5.92 1.89 31.44
CA LEU A 175 -7.23 1.73 30.82
C LEU A 175 -8.37 2.29 31.70
N ALA A 176 -8.31 2.09 33.02
CA ALA A 176 -9.34 2.54 33.99
C ALA A 176 -9.53 4.08 34.04
N GLN A 177 -8.61 4.86 33.49
CA GLN A 177 -8.71 6.33 33.45
C GLN A 177 -9.44 6.85 32.23
N VAL A 178 -9.64 6.01 31.22
CA VAL A 178 -10.34 6.37 29.98
C VAL A 178 -11.84 6.56 30.28
N ARG A 179 -12.40 7.69 29.81
CA ARG A 179 -13.82 8.03 29.92
C ARG A 179 -14.50 8.20 28.59
N ARG A 180 -13.75 8.50 27.53
CA ARG A 180 -14.27 8.62 26.18
C ARG A 180 -13.31 8.01 25.17
N VAL A 181 -13.86 7.41 24.12
CA VAL A 181 -13.09 6.78 23.03
C VAL A 181 -13.51 7.42 21.72
N LEU A 182 -12.54 7.99 21.01
CA LEU A 182 -12.75 8.65 19.73
C LEU A 182 -12.21 7.76 18.60
N ALA A 183 -12.94 7.66 17.51
CA ALA A 183 -12.43 7.06 16.28
C ALA A 183 -13.33 7.41 15.07
N HIS A 184 -12.89 7.05 13.89
CA HIS A 184 -13.75 7.00 12.72
C HIS A 184 -14.89 5.98 12.96
N PRO A 185 -16.13 6.23 12.48
CA PRO A 185 -17.27 5.33 12.70
C PRO A 185 -16.97 3.86 12.42
N GLN A 186 -16.25 3.60 11.33
CA GLN A 186 -15.82 2.27 10.93
C GLN A 186 -14.94 1.58 11.99
N ALA A 187 -13.96 2.29 12.57
CA ALA A 187 -13.08 1.71 13.57
C ALA A 187 -13.82 1.45 14.89
N LEU A 188 -14.80 2.32 15.26
CA LEU A 188 -15.70 2.05 16.38
C LEU A 188 -16.51 0.78 16.17
N ALA A 189 -17.07 0.61 14.97
CA ALA A 189 -17.84 -0.59 14.62
C ALA A 189 -16.98 -1.87 14.65
N GLN A 190 -15.75 -1.80 14.14
CA GLN A 190 -14.79 -2.91 14.12
C GLN A 190 -14.23 -3.29 15.50
N CYS A 191 -14.32 -2.43 16.50
CA CYS A 191 -13.81 -2.67 17.85
C CYS A 191 -14.95 -2.74 18.91
N ARG A 192 -16.22 -2.80 18.49
CA ARG A 192 -17.38 -2.66 19.37
C ARG A 192 -17.44 -3.69 20.48
N ARG A 193 -17.18 -4.96 20.18
CA ARG A 193 -17.21 -6.04 21.18
C ARG A 193 -16.13 -5.83 22.23
N TRP A 194 -14.92 -5.51 21.77
CA TRP A 194 -13.80 -5.26 22.67
C TRP A 194 -14.08 -4.07 23.59
N LEU A 195 -14.60 -2.94 23.07
CA LEU A 195 -14.94 -1.76 23.84
C LEU A 195 -16.01 -2.08 24.89
N THR A 196 -17.07 -2.79 24.52
CA THR A 196 -18.14 -3.19 25.45
C THR A 196 -17.61 -4.05 26.60
N ALA A 197 -16.67 -4.94 26.32
CA ALA A 197 -16.10 -5.84 27.33
C ALA A 197 -15.12 -5.14 28.28
N HIS A 198 -14.30 -4.20 27.79
CA HIS A 198 -13.18 -3.64 28.55
C HIS A 198 -13.40 -2.20 29.02
N LEU A 199 -14.31 -1.47 28.39
CA LEU A 199 -14.61 -0.05 28.67
C LEU A 199 -16.13 0.21 28.67
N PRO A 200 -16.95 -0.55 29.45
CA PRO A 200 -18.41 -0.43 29.42
C PRO A 200 -18.93 0.95 29.88
N GLY A 201 -18.13 1.70 30.65
CA GLY A 201 -18.49 3.03 31.15
C GLY A 201 -17.91 4.20 30.31
N ALA A 202 -17.19 3.95 29.23
CA ALA A 202 -16.67 5.00 28.38
C ALA A 202 -17.67 5.37 27.28
N THR A 203 -17.80 6.66 26.99
CA THR A 203 -18.59 7.15 25.85
C THR A 203 -17.79 7.01 24.56
N THR A 204 -18.44 6.72 23.43
CA THR A 204 -17.84 6.71 22.12
C THR A 204 -18.18 7.99 21.35
N GLU A 205 -17.21 8.55 20.64
CA GLU A 205 -17.36 9.78 19.85
C GLU A 205 -16.80 9.55 18.43
N GLU A 206 -17.62 9.85 17.44
CA GLU A 206 -17.25 9.73 16.03
C GLU A 206 -16.47 10.98 15.57
N VAL A 207 -15.38 10.75 14.86
CA VAL A 207 -14.53 11.79 14.27
C VAL A 207 -14.17 11.45 12.83
N ALA A 208 -13.72 12.47 12.09
CA ALA A 208 -13.44 12.35 10.65
C ALA A 208 -12.33 11.32 10.28
N SER A 209 -11.40 11.03 11.18
CA SER A 209 -10.35 10.04 10.97
C SER A 209 -9.76 9.52 12.29
N ASN A 210 -9.19 8.31 12.25
CA ASN A 210 -8.49 7.74 13.41
C ASN A 210 -7.24 8.55 13.81
N SER A 211 -6.59 9.19 12.84
CA SER A 211 -5.48 10.11 13.12
C SER A 211 -5.95 11.38 13.82
N HIS A 212 -7.11 11.94 13.43
CA HIS A 212 -7.71 13.05 14.14
C HIS A 212 -8.09 12.66 15.58
N ALA A 213 -8.65 11.47 15.79
CA ALA A 213 -8.90 10.91 17.11
C ALA A 213 -7.63 10.89 17.98
N ALA A 214 -6.51 10.43 17.42
CA ALA A 214 -5.22 10.38 18.11
C ALA A 214 -4.73 11.80 18.48
N ALA A 215 -4.86 12.78 17.58
CA ALA A 215 -4.52 14.17 17.85
C ALA A 215 -5.35 14.79 18.99
N VAL A 216 -6.64 14.45 19.07
CA VAL A 216 -7.51 14.87 20.19
C VAL A 216 -7.09 14.18 21.49
N ALA A 217 -6.90 12.85 21.48
CA ALA A 217 -6.48 12.08 22.65
C ALA A 217 -5.11 12.54 23.20
N ALA A 218 -4.25 13.08 22.35
CA ALA A 218 -2.96 13.64 22.77
C ALA A 218 -3.09 14.90 23.65
N ARG A 219 -4.25 15.52 23.69
CA ARG A 219 -4.53 16.73 24.47
C ARG A 219 -5.41 16.49 25.71
N ASP A 220 -5.96 15.28 25.86
CA ASP A 220 -6.87 14.94 26.93
C ASP A 220 -6.52 13.58 27.56
N GLN A 221 -6.11 13.59 28.82
CA GLN A 221 -5.76 12.37 29.57
C GLN A 221 -6.95 11.42 29.84
N ARG A 222 -8.19 11.88 29.67
CA ARG A 222 -9.39 11.03 29.83
C ARG A 222 -9.91 10.47 28.53
N ALA A 223 -9.31 10.92 27.40
CA ALA A 223 -9.65 10.45 26.08
C ALA A 223 -8.71 9.33 25.61
N ALA A 224 -9.25 8.40 24.84
CA ALA A 224 -8.49 7.43 24.08
C ALA A 224 -8.91 7.47 22.60
N ALA A 225 -8.01 7.11 21.73
CA ALA A 225 -8.26 6.99 20.28
C ALA A 225 -8.11 5.53 19.84
N ILE A 226 -8.95 5.09 18.91
CA ILE A 226 -8.68 3.87 18.15
C ILE A 226 -7.91 4.27 16.91
N ALA A 227 -6.65 3.86 16.82
CA ALA A 227 -5.79 4.19 15.68
C ALA A 227 -4.69 3.14 15.44
N SER A 228 -3.84 3.39 14.45
CA SER A 228 -2.66 2.55 14.16
C SER A 228 -1.55 2.76 15.20
N ARG A 229 -0.61 1.82 15.29
CA ARG A 229 0.59 1.99 16.14
C ARG A 229 1.43 3.21 15.72
N LEU A 230 1.49 3.50 14.42
CA LEU A 230 2.17 4.70 13.89
C LEU A 230 1.60 6.00 14.51
N ALA A 231 0.29 6.05 14.75
CA ALA A 231 -0.32 7.20 15.42
C ALA A 231 0.13 7.34 16.88
N ALA A 232 0.43 6.24 17.59
CA ALA A 232 0.99 6.32 18.93
C ALA A 232 2.37 7.00 18.94
N GLU A 233 3.23 6.64 18.01
CA GLU A 233 4.57 7.22 17.84
C GLU A 233 4.49 8.69 17.44
N GLN A 234 3.65 9.00 16.45
CA GLN A 234 3.49 10.36 15.91
C GLN A 234 2.95 11.36 16.95
N TYR A 235 1.99 10.94 17.77
CA TYR A 235 1.30 11.81 18.76
C TYR A 235 1.79 11.63 20.20
N GLY A 236 2.81 10.80 20.43
CA GLY A 236 3.37 10.55 21.76
C GLY A 236 2.36 9.92 22.73
N LEU A 237 1.56 8.95 22.26
CA LEU A 237 0.53 8.27 23.02
C LEU A 237 1.00 6.89 23.50
N ASN A 238 0.51 6.48 24.69
CA ASN A 238 0.67 5.12 25.17
C ASN A 238 -0.27 4.18 24.43
N VAL A 239 0.22 2.99 24.06
CA VAL A 239 -0.62 1.90 23.58
C VAL A 239 -1.20 1.17 24.79
N LEU A 240 -2.45 1.45 25.15
CA LEU A 240 -3.14 0.81 26.29
C LEU A 240 -3.58 -0.62 25.97
N ALA A 241 -3.94 -0.90 24.72
CA ALA A 241 -4.25 -2.22 24.20
C ALA A 241 -3.94 -2.27 22.71
N ALA A 242 -3.46 -3.42 22.21
CA ALA A 242 -3.19 -3.65 20.81
C ALA A 242 -4.11 -4.75 20.27
N ASN A 243 -4.35 -4.72 18.94
CA ASN A 243 -5.18 -5.71 18.22
C ASN A 243 -6.59 -5.82 18.81
N ILE A 244 -7.25 -4.67 19.01
CA ILE A 244 -8.57 -4.58 19.64
C ILE A 244 -9.73 -4.78 18.66
N GLN A 245 -9.45 -5.00 17.38
CA GLN A 245 -10.48 -5.27 16.38
C GLN A 245 -11.16 -6.61 16.62
N ASP A 246 -12.48 -6.66 16.40
CA ASP A 246 -13.33 -7.82 16.65
C ASP A 246 -13.08 -8.97 15.63
N GLN A 247 -12.58 -8.65 14.44
CA GLN A 247 -12.23 -9.61 13.40
C GLN A 247 -10.72 -9.62 13.17
N ALA A 248 -10.11 -10.80 13.21
CA ALA A 248 -8.66 -10.96 13.09
C ALA A 248 -8.11 -10.67 11.68
N ALA A 249 -8.91 -10.88 10.64
CA ALA A 249 -8.48 -10.75 9.24
C ALA A 249 -9.14 -9.54 8.57
N ASN A 250 -8.63 -8.34 8.82
CA ASN A 250 -9.03 -7.12 8.13
C ASN A 250 -7.82 -6.59 7.35
N PHE A 251 -7.89 -6.65 6.03
CA PHE A 251 -6.83 -6.18 5.15
C PHE A 251 -7.32 -5.02 4.29
N THR A 252 -6.48 -4.01 4.12
CA THR A 252 -6.69 -2.97 3.11
C THR A 252 -5.61 -3.07 2.06
N ARG A 253 -6.02 -3.10 0.81
CA ARG A 253 -5.15 -3.06 -0.36
C ARG A 253 -5.02 -1.62 -0.84
N PHE A 254 -3.79 -1.20 -1.08
CA PHE A 254 -3.42 0.12 -1.59
C PHE A 254 -2.73 -0.04 -2.93
N LEU A 255 -2.94 0.93 -3.80
CA LEU A 255 -2.24 1.03 -5.08
C LEU A 255 -1.16 2.11 -4.99
N VAL A 256 -0.03 1.83 -5.60
CA VAL A 256 1.04 2.80 -5.81
C VAL A 256 0.93 3.31 -7.24
N LEU A 257 0.75 4.62 -7.36
CA LEU A 257 0.57 5.33 -8.61
C LEU A 257 1.87 5.96 -9.08
N GLY A 258 2.10 5.94 -10.37
CA GLY A 258 3.19 6.66 -11.03
C GLY A 258 2.72 7.23 -12.37
N ARG A 259 3.50 8.15 -12.97
CA ARG A 259 3.16 8.77 -14.27
C ARG A 259 3.31 7.82 -15.46
N GLU A 260 4.18 6.86 -15.35
CA GLU A 260 4.48 5.91 -16.42
C GLU A 260 4.30 4.47 -15.91
N PRO A 261 4.19 3.48 -16.81
CA PRO A 261 4.15 2.08 -16.43
C PRO A 261 5.32 1.68 -15.54
N ALA A 262 5.12 0.65 -14.71
CA ALA A 262 6.21 0.10 -13.90
C ALA A 262 7.37 -0.32 -14.82
N PRO A 263 8.59 0.14 -14.54
CA PRO A 263 9.75 -0.31 -15.30
C PRO A 263 10.11 -1.74 -14.89
N GLY A 264 10.43 -2.58 -15.83
CA GLY A 264 10.95 -3.90 -15.49
C GLY A 264 10.52 -4.98 -16.49
N ARG A 265 11.09 -6.16 -16.29
CA ARG A 265 10.69 -7.40 -17.00
C ARG A 265 9.66 -8.14 -16.15
N PRO A 266 8.84 -8.99 -16.78
CA PRO A 266 7.94 -9.87 -16.02
C PRO A 266 8.68 -10.63 -14.93
N THR A 267 8.04 -10.73 -13.77
CA THR A 267 8.60 -11.43 -12.59
C THR A 267 8.20 -12.90 -12.54
N GLY A 268 7.24 -13.30 -13.37
CA GLY A 268 6.58 -14.60 -13.31
C GLY A 268 5.48 -14.71 -12.26
N ARG A 269 5.27 -13.66 -11.45
CA ARG A 269 4.19 -13.53 -10.47
C ARG A 269 3.58 -12.15 -10.53
N ASP A 270 3.25 -11.73 -11.76
CA ASP A 270 2.69 -10.43 -12.04
C ASP A 270 1.17 -10.47 -12.08
N LYS A 271 0.60 -9.29 -11.99
CA LYS A 271 -0.82 -9.04 -12.21
C LYS A 271 -0.96 -7.79 -13.09
N THR A 272 -1.97 -7.81 -13.94
CA THR A 272 -2.34 -6.67 -14.77
C THR A 272 -3.73 -6.20 -14.38
N SER A 273 -3.85 -4.91 -14.08
CA SER A 273 -5.14 -4.25 -13.84
C SER A 273 -5.63 -3.59 -15.10
N LEU A 274 -6.88 -3.84 -15.45
CA LEU A 274 -7.56 -3.40 -16.66
C LEU A 274 -8.81 -2.61 -16.30
N LEU A 275 -9.13 -1.62 -17.13
CA LEU A 275 -10.42 -0.96 -17.19
C LEU A 275 -11.05 -1.22 -18.56
N LEU A 276 -12.18 -1.90 -18.57
CA LEU A 276 -12.92 -2.26 -19.78
C LEU A 276 -14.25 -1.51 -19.81
N SER A 277 -14.59 -0.92 -20.96
CA SER A 277 -15.95 -0.46 -21.26
C SER A 277 -16.55 -1.38 -22.31
N VAL A 278 -17.73 -1.90 -22.07
CA VAL A 278 -18.43 -2.80 -22.99
C VAL A 278 -19.77 -2.21 -23.42
N ARG A 279 -20.26 -2.62 -24.58
CA ARG A 279 -21.63 -2.27 -25.03
C ARG A 279 -22.65 -3.07 -24.23
N ASP A 280 -23.85 -2.53 -24.09
CA ASP A 280 -24.96 -3.28 -23.49
C ASP A 280 -25.55 -4.27 -24.51
N GLU A 281 -24.98 -5.46 -24.55
CA GLU A 281 -25.36 -6.55 -25.43
C GLU A 281 -25.43 -7.88 -24.69
N VAL A 282 -26.40 -8.72 -25.06
CA VAL A 282 -26.54 -10.06 -24.49
C VAL A 282 -25.25 -10.85 -24.67
N GLY A 283 -24.69 -11.36 -23.56
CA GLY A 283 -23.49 -12.19 -23.54
C GLY A 283 -22.18 -11.43 -23.77
N VAL A 284 -22.18 -10.08 -23.81
CA VAL A 284 -20.93 -9.31 -24.04
C VAL A 284 -19.88 -9.58 -22.98
N LEU A 285 -20.25 -9.63 -21.70
CA LEU A 285 -19.30 -9.90 -20.62
C LEU A 285 -18.68 -11.30 -20.78
N TYR A 286 -19.47 -12.32 -21.12
CA TYR A 286 -18.95 -13.65 -21.42
C TYR A 286 -17.93 -13.64 -22.55
N ARG A 287 -18.26 -12.98 -23.69
CA ARG A 287 -17.34 -12.88 -24.84
C ARG A 287 -16.04 -12.13 -24.49
N THR A 288 -16.14 -11.12 -23.63
CA THR A 288 -14.99 -10.35 -23.14
C THR A 288 -14.12 -11.15 -22.18
N LEU A 289 -14.70 -12.00 -21.34
CA LEU A 289 -13.95 -12.79 -20.36
C LEU A 289 -13.40 -14.12 -20.92
N LYS A 290 -14.06 -14.67 -21.95
CA LYS A 290 -13.69 -15.97 -22.54
C LYS A 290 -12.21 -16.05 -22.97
N PRO A 291 -11.59 -15.06 -23.66
CA PRO A 291 -10.19 -15.12 -24.05
C PRO A 291 -9.21 -15.30 -22.90
N PHE A 292 -9.51 -14.76 -21.70
CA PHE A 292 -8.64 -14.99 -20.54
C PHE A 292 -8.65 -16.48 -20.15
N ALA A 293 -9.82 -17.13 -20.14
CA ALA A 293 -9.93 -18.55 -19.86
C ALA A 293 -9.27 -19.40 -20.93
N ASP A 294 -9.46 -19.08 -22.22
CA ASP A 294 -8.88 -19.79 -23.36
C ASP A 294 -7.33 -19.76 -23.32
N HIS A 295 -6.74 -18.70 -22.80
CA HIS A 295 -5.29 -18.55 -22.62
C HIS A 295 -4.80 -18.95 -21.22
N ALA A 296 -5.63 -19.62 -20.41
CA ALA A 296 -5.33 -20.08 -19.04
C ALA A 296 -4.89 -18.95 -18.10
N ILE A 297 -5.45 -17.74 -18.27
CA ILE A 297 -5.20 -16.59 -17.44
C ILE A 297 -6.28 -16.53 -16.35
N ASN A 298 -5.86 -16.56 -15.10
CA ASN A 298 -6.75 -16.48 -13.96
C ASN A 298 -7.24 -15.03 -13.75
N LEU A 299 -8.55 -14.90 -13.45
CA LEU A 299 -9.17 -13.64 -13.06
C LEU A 299 -9.10 -13.51 -11.54
N LEU A 300 -8.39 -12.48 -11.05
CA LEU A 300 -8.17 -12.26 -9.63
C LEU A 300 -9.25 -11.38 -9.00
N ARG A 301 -9.82 -10.46 -9.80
CA ARG A 301 -10.86 -9.53 -9.37
C ARG A 301 -11.69 -9.08 -10.55
N ILE A 302 -12.96 -8.87 -10.33
CA ILE A 302 -13.86 -8.14 -11.23
C ILE A 302 -14.78 -7.26 -10.41
N GLU A 303 -14.92 -6.01 -10.81
CA GLU A 303 -15.83 -5.04 -10.21
C GLU A 303 -16.50 -4.23 -11.30
N SER A 304 -17.82 -4.19 -11.31
CA SER A 304 -18.60 -3.40 -12.25
C SER A 304 -18.98 -2.05 -11.66
N ARG A 305 -18.91 -1.00 -12.48
CA ARG A 305 -19.28 0.36 -12.11
C ARG A 305 -20.11 0.98 -13.24
N PRO A 306 -21.22 1.68 -12.93
CA PRO A 306 -21.93 2.45 -13.93
C PRO A 306 -21.06 3.61 -14.42
N LEU A 307 -21.06 3.86 -15.73
CA LEU A 307 -20.37 5.01 -16.30
C LEU A 307 -21.20 6.28 -16.01
N LYS A 308 -20.61 7.22 -15.25
CA LYS A 308 -21.27 8.48 -14.95
C LYS A 308 -21.57 9.27 -16.22
N GLY A 309 -22.79 9.77 -16.35
CA GLY A 309 -23.23 10.54 -17.51
C GLY A 309 -23.67 9.72 -18.74
N ARG A 310 -23.56 8.40 -18.70
CA ARG A 310 -24.06 7.49 -19.75
C ARG A 310 -24.90 6.38 -19.14
N PRO A 311 -26.24 6.53 -19.10
CA PRO A 311 -27.13 5.50 -18.57
C PRO A 311 -26.91 4.17 -19.29
N TRP A 312 -26.89 3.08 -18.52
CA TRP A 312 -26.79 1.70 -19.00
C TRP A 312 -25.42 1.27 -19.59
N GLU A 313 -24.40 2.16 -19.60
CA GLU A 313 -23.03 1.76 -19.88
C GLU A 313 -22.28 1.38 -18.59
N TYR A 314 -21.56 0.25 -18.61
CA TYR A 314 -20.80 -0.25 -17.47
C TYR A 314 -19.32 -0.29 -17.76
N LEU A 315 -18.56 0.06 -16.74
CA LEU A 315 -17.12 -0.12 -16.68
C LEU A 315 -16.80 -1.35 -15.83
N PHE A 316 -15.86 -2.14 -16.28
CA PHE A 316 -15.37 -3.30 -15.54
C PHE A 316 -13.90 -3.08 -15.18
N PHE A 317 -13.63 -3.05 -13.88
CA PHE A 317 -12.27 -3.09 -13.35
C PHE A 317 -11.91 -4.56 -13.14
N ILE A 318 -10.86 -5.02 -13.80
CA ILE A 318 -10.46 -6.42 -13.80
C ILE A 318 -8.98 -6.51 -13.46
N ASP A 319 -8.66 -7.38 -12.50
CA ASP A 319 -7.28 -7.78 -12.24
C ASP A 319 -7.09 -9.21 -12.77
N VAL A 320 -6.12 -9.42 -13.64
CA VAL A 320 -5.76 -10.73 -14.21
C VAL A 320 -4.32 -11.11 -13.88
N GLU A 321 -4.02 -12.39 -13.81
CA GLU A 321 -2.66 -12.90 -13.67
C GLU A 321 -1.85 -12.66 -14.94
N GLY A 322 -0.55 -12.42 -14.77
CA GLY A 322 0.39 -12.21 -15.85
C GLY A 322 0.73 -10.74 -16.12
N HIS A 323 1.78 -10.55 -16.86
CA HIS A 323 2.28 -9.23 -17.29
C HIS A 323 1.86 -8.94 -18.73
N VAL A 324 1.51 -7.69 -19.04
CA VAL A 324 1.02 -7.26 -20.36
C VAL A 324 2.00 -7.59 -21.52
N SER A 325 3.28 -7.73 -21.25
CA SER A 325 4.29 -8.10 -22.23
C SER A 325 4.44 -9.63 -22.45
N GLU A 326 3.74 -10.44 -21.65
CA GLU A 326 3.74 -11.90 -21.83
C GLU A 326 2.73 -12.29 -22.91
N GLU A 327 3.13 -13.20 -23.79
CA GLU A 327 2.35 -13.54 -24.99
C GLU A 327 0.92 -14.04 -24.69
N PRO A 328 0.64 -14.85 -23.65
CA PRO A 328 -0.72 -15.26 -23.35
C PRO A 328 -1.65 -14.06 -23.10
N LEU A 329 -1.22 -13.12 -22.23
CA LEU A 329 -2.01 -11.94 -21.92
C LEU A 329 -2.10 -10.96 -23.09
N ALA A 330 -1.02 -10.76 -23.83
CA ALA A 330 -1.02 -9.93 -25.01
C ALA A 330 -2.00 -10.44 -26.09
N ARG A 331 -2.12 -11.76 -26.26
CA ARG A 331 -3.14 -12.39 -27.16
C ARG A 331 -4.55 -12.15 -26.64
N ALA A 332 -4.81 -12.48 -25.38
CA ALA A 332 -6.13 -12.28 -24.79
C ALA A 332 -6.59 -10.82 -24.93
N LEU A 333 -5.69 -9.85 -24.68
CA LEU A 333 -5.99 -8.42 -24.83
C LEU A 333 -6.33 -8.03 -26.28
N ARG A 334 -5.69 -8.62 -27.29
CA ARG A 334 -6.06 -8.40 -28.69
C ARG A 334 -7.44 -8.98 -29.02
N GLU A 335 -7.74 -10.17 -28.49
CA GLU A 335 -9.00 -10.87 -28.74
C GLU A 335 -10.21 -10.21 -28.07
N ILE A 336 -10.04 -9.54 -26.94
CA ILE A 336 -11.15 -8.82 -26.28
C ILE A 336 -11.47 -7.48 -26.94
N GLN A 337 -10.54 -6.86 -27.67
CA GLN A 337 -10.74 -5.53 -28.25
C GLN A 337 -12.01 -5.38 -29.08
N PRO A 338 -12.40 -6.33 -29.98
CA PRO A 338 -13.64 -6.22 -30.75
C PRO A 338 -14.92 -6.24 -29.90
N HIS A 339 -14.86 -6.77 -28.69
CA HIS A 339 -15.99 -6.89 -27.76
C HIS A 339 -16.12 -5.69 -26.81
N CYS A 340 -15.11 -4.81 -26.77
CA CYS A 340 -15.04 -3.66 -25.87
C CYS A 340 -15.19 -2.36 -26.64
N VAL A 341 -15.81 -1.35 -26.00
CA VAL A 341 -15.78 0.04 -26.46
C VAL A 341 -14.36 0.61 -26.24
N SER A 342 -13.78 0.27 -25.10
CA SER A 342 -12.40 0.63 -24.77
C SER A 342 -11.77 -0.39 -23.85
N VAL A 343 -10.45 -0.55 -23.99
CA VAL A 343 -9.57 -1.36 -23.13
C VAL A 343 -8.42 -0.48 -22.69
N LYS A 344 -8.34 -0.22 -21.39
CA LYS A 344 -7.26 0.58 -20.78
C LYS A 344 -6.46 -0.30 -19.83
N VAL A 345 -5.18 -0.48 -20.10
CA VAL A 345 -4.25 -1.11 -19.15
C VAL A 345 -3.89 -0.08 -18.11
N LEU A 346 -4.30 -0.30 -16.86
CA LEU A 346 -4.01 0.58 -15.74
C LEU A 346 -2.59 0.38 -15.21
N GLY A 347 -2.07 -0.84 -15.31
CA GLY A 347 -0.70 -1.19 -14.96
C GLY A 347 -0.49 -2.69 -14.94
N SER A 348 0.76 -3.12 -15.17
CA SER A 348 1.25 -4.48 -14.91
C SER A 348 2.34 -4.39 -13.85
N TYR A 349 2.19 -5.14 -12.79
CA TYR A 349 3.08 -5.08 -11.64
C TYR A 349 3.05 -6.39 -10.88
N GLY A 350 4.08 -6.67 -10.10
CA GLY A 350 4.10 -7.90 -9.36
C GLY A 350 3.08 -7.93 -8.23
N ARG A 351 2.49 -9.08 -8.04
CA ARG A 351 1.53 -9.35 -6.97
C ARG A 351 2.18 -9.13 -5.60
N TRP A 352 1.40 -8.61 -4.68
CA TRP A 352 1.77 -8.61 -3.28
C TRP A 352 1.70 -10.06 -2.74
N ASP A 353 2.82 -10.54 -2.20
CA ASP A 353 2.91 -11.92 -1.70
C ASP A 353 2.43 -12.08 -0.25
N GLY A 354 1.91 -10.99 0.35
CA GLY A 354 1.57 -10.95 1.77
C GLY A 354 2.82 -10.79 2.66
N PRO A 355 2.65 -10.48 3.95
CA PRO A 355 3.68 -10.83 4.92
C PRO A 355 3.84 -12.34 4.85
N SER A 356 5.07 -12.83 4.73
CA SER A 356 5.36 -14.27 4.87
C SER A 356 4.61 -14.77 6.10
N ALA A 357 3.78 -15.79 5.93
CA ALA A 357 3.07 -16.39 7.06
C ALA A 357 4.10 -16.71 8.16
N PRO A 358 3.74 -16.51 9.44
CA PRO A 358 4.67 -16.74 10.56
C PRO A 358 5.17 -18.16 10.59
#